data_a3f67fb44496194509da3bceca16c948
#
_entry.id   a3f67fb44496194509da3bceca16c948
#
_cell.length_a   1.000
_cell.length_b   1.000
_cell.length_c   1.000
_cell.angle_alpha   90.00
_cell.angle_beta   90.00
_cell.angle_gamma   90.00
#
_symmetry.space_group_name_H-M   'P 1'
#
loop_
_entity.id
_entity.type
_entity.pdbx_description
1 polymer ?
#
loop_
_entity_poly.entity_id
_entity_poly.type
_entity_poly.pdbx_seq_one_letter_code
_entity_poly.pdbx_strand_id
1 'polypeptide(L)'
;MRTGWGQRFRFCVRIGIAFGLQWISTRARGENHLEYRYEYYGEEGGRMTVGTHSGYFEQQLIDNVTAHGEFVYDAISGATPTGAPPVGPSNKVPLTKMTDTRYAGNAGFDIKLGANTLSPEVAYSTESDYESIGISLSDAIELNQKNTTLRLGASHNFDSVDPVTFSKAKDRETTDLLLGVSQLLSPKTILSADFTYRMENGFLSDPYRLAEFDMFGFAYPEHRPRTRESEIFQVSLTQFITPLDASIEGSYRFQHDTYDITSHTFTLWWHQHAGKHLIIEPLFRYYQQTAASFYAASFPGIGPDTGQHFSADYRLSEFYSLDMGVQATVNVNDHVRFVAGYHRYEMHGLDNKTASSMYPTANIVTAGIQIWF
;
A
#
# COMPACT_ATOMS: atom_id res chain seq x y z
N MET A 1 -28.32 -20.61 -32.55
CA MET A 1 -28.70 -20.29 -31.17
C MET A 1 -27.52 -20.68 -30.29
N ARG A 2 -26.63 -19.76 -29.97
CA ARG A 2 -25.50 -19.96 -29.06
C ARG A 2 -25.63 -18.90 -27.98
N THR A 3 -26.14 -19.33 -26.83
CA THR A 3 -26.10 -18.56 -25.56
C THR A 3 -24.78 -18.85 -24.88
N GLY A 4 -24.00 -17.81 -24.64
CA GLY A 4 -22.73 -17.96 -23.95
C GLY A 4 -22.16 -16.58 -23.55
N TRP A 5 -22.88 -15.90 -22.67
CA TRP A 5 -22.35 -14.69 -22.00
C TRP A 5 -21.87 -15.09 -20.60
N GLY A 6 -20.64 -15.56 -20.54
CA GLY A 6 -19.89 -15.60 -19.28
C GLY A 6 -19.30 -14.22 -19.05
N GLN A 7 -19.98 -13.39 -18.27
CA GLN A 7 -19.42 -12.10 -17.80
C GLN A 7 -18.25 -12.39 -16.87
N ARG A 8 -17.06 -12.12 -17.36
CA ARG A 8 -15.83 -12.10 -16.55
C ARG A 8 -15.73 -10.75 -15.87
N PHE A 9 -16.20 -10.64 -14.66
CA PHE A 9 -15.92 -9.48 -13.80
C PHE A 9 -14.48 -9.57 -13.29
N ARG A 10 -13.71 -8.54 -13.45
CA ARG A 10 -12.31 -8.42 -13.02
C ARG A 10 -12.20 -7.25 -12.05
N PHE A 11 -11.36 -7.37 -11.06
CA PHE A 11 -11.26 -6.43 -9.96
C PHE A 11 -9.81 -6.06 -9.68
N CYS A 12 -9.47 -4.77 -9.74
CA CYS A 12 -8.20 -4.27 -9.25
C CYS A 12 -8.21 -4.25 -7.71
N VAL A 13 -7.50 -5.17 -7.08
CA VAL A 13 -7.13 -5.00 -5.68
C VAL A 13 -6.01 -3.97 -5.65
N ARG A 14 -6.35 -2.71 -5.35
CA ARG A 14 -5.36 -1.71 -4.99
C ARG A 14 -4.81 -2.06 -3.59
N ILE A 15 -3.94 -3.06 -3.53
CA ILE A 15 -2.92 -3.09 -2.49
C ILE A 15 -1.94 -2.04 -2.98
N GLY A 16 -2.20 -0.79 -2.55
CA GLY A 16 -1.35 0.33 -2.94
C GLY A 16 0.09 -0.02 -2.66
N ILE A 17 0.98 0.34 -3.59
CA ILE A 17 2.42 0.41 -3.38
C ILE A 17 2.70 1.47 -2.29
N ALA A 18 2.11 1.30 -1.12
CA ALA A 18 2.42 2.04 0.10
C ALA A 18 3.57 1.37 0.87
N PHE A 19 4.09 0.25 0.37
CA PHE A 19 5.20 -0.47 1.00
C PHE A 19 6.59 0.06 0.60
N GLY A 20 6.71 0.87 -0.45
CA GLY A 20 8.01 1.36 -0.94
C GLY A 20 8.73 2.37 -0.06
N LEU A 21 8.09 3.01 0.90
CA LEU A 21 8.68 4.13 1.66
C LEU A 21 9.05 3.80 3.12
N GLN A 22 8.83 2.60 3.61
CA GLN A 22 9.12 2.27 5.02
C GLN A 22 10.45 1.58 5.29
N TRP A 23 11.28 1.31 4.29
CA TRP A 23 12.59 0.69 4.48
C TRP A 23 13.75 1.67 4.26
N ILE A 24 13.77 2.79 5.01
CA ILE A 24 15.04 3.46 5.27
C ILE A 24 15.62 2.84 6.56
N SER A 25 16.00 1.57 6.49
CA SER A 25 17.00 1.07 7.40
C SER A 25 18.28 1.86 7.12
N THR A 26 18.95 2.35 8.13
CA THR A 26 20.31 2.86 8.06
C THR A 26 21.21 1.78 7.48
N ARG A 27 21.30 1.72 6.14
CA ARG A 27 22.14 0.75 5.44
C ARG A 27 23.59 1.07 5.74
N ALA A 28 24.25 0.16 6.40
CA ALA A 28 25.70 0.12 6.44
C ALA A 28 26.23 -0.03 5.01
N ARG A 29 27.37 0.57 4.74
CA ARG A 29 28.02 0.71 3.43
C ARG A 29 28.09 -0.60 2.63
N GLY A 30 27.62 -0.52 1.37
CA GLY A 30 28.29 -1.20 0.24
C GLY A 30 28.36 -2.73 0.28
N GLU A 31 27.37 -3.41 0.86
CA GLU A 31 27.23 -4.85 0.72
C GLU A 31 26.20 -5.12 -0.39
N ASN A 32 26.62 -5.91 -1.39
CA ASN A 32 25.70 -6.38 -2.40
C ASN A 32 24.62 -7.26 -1.73
N HIS A 33 23.37 -7.07 -2.11
CA HIS A 33 22.25 -7.66 -1.40
C HIS A 33 21.26 -8.27 -2.40
N LEU A 34 20.80 -9.48 -2.11
CA LEU A 34 19.70 -10.14 -2.78
C LEU A 34 18.65 -10.51 -1.72
N GLU A 35 17.39 -10.27 -2.02
CA GLU A 35 16.28 -10.70 -1.19
C GLU A 35 15.24 -11.41 -2.05
N TYR A 36 14.68 -12.50 -1.54
CA TYR A 36 13.47 -13.11 -2.04
C TYR A 36 12.47 -13.22 -0.91
N ARG A 37 11.19 -12.86 -1.19
CA ARG A 37 10.07 -12.97 -0.24
C ARG A 37 8.86 -13.57 -0.93
N TYR A 38 8.21 -14.47 -0.21
CA TYR A 38 6.86 -14.94 -0.50
C TYR A 38 5.91 -14.38 0.56
N GLU A 39 4.77 -13.87 0.14
CA GLU A 39 3.68 -13.45 1.01
C GLU A 39 2.38 -14.09 0.57
N TYR A 40 1.65 -14.65 1.50
CA TYR A 40 0.29 -15.11 1.32
C TYR A 40 -0.66 -14.21 2.11
N TYR A 41 -1.57 -13.54 1.41
CA TYR A 41 -2.68 -12.80 1.97
C TYR A 41 -3.96 -13.59 1.74
N GLY A 42 -4.75 -13.89 2.78
CA GLY A 42 -6.00 -14.62 2.67
C GLY A 42 -7.12 -14.02 3.50
N GLU A 43 -8.18 -13.53 2.84
CA GLU A 43 -9.39 -13.05 3.50
C GLU A 43 -10.27 -14.22 3.95
N GLU A 44 -10.92 -14.09 5.11
CA GLU A 44 -11.86 -15.05 5.62
C GLU A 44 -13.14 -15.12 4.78
N GLY A 45 -13.90 -16.22 4.94
CA GLY A 45 -15.19 -16.41 4.27
C GLY A 45 -15.10 -16.71 2.78
N GLY A 46 -13.97 -17.20 2.26
CA GLY A 46 -13.79 -17.54 0.86
C GLY A 46 -13.70 -16.29 -0.04
N ARG A 47 -13.26 -15.18 0.51
CA ARG A 47 -13.01 -13.91 -0.19
C ARG A 47 -11.66 -13.99 -0.92
N MET A 48 -10.96 -12.85 -1.02
CA MET A 48 -9.74 -12.74 -1.80
C MET A 48 -8.57 -13.49 -1.18
N THR A 49 -7.76 -14.09 -2.04
CA THR A 49 -6.43 -14.59 -1.73
C THR A 49 -5.43 -14.03 -2.71
N VAL A 50 -4.26 -13.63 -2.21
CA VAL A 50 -3.15 -13.14 -3.04
C VAL A 50 -1.88 -13.87 -2.61
N GLY A 51 -1.20 -14.48 -3.56
CA GLY A 51 0.14 -15.02 -3.39
C GLY A 51 1.14 -14.10 -4.09
N THR A 52 2.00 -13.45 -3.33
CA THR A 52 3.01 -12.51 -3.85
C THR A 52 4.39 -13.12 -3.78
N HIS A 53 5.12 -13.07 -4.88
CA HIS A 53 6.55 -13.35 -4.94
C HIS A 53 7.28 -12.05 -5.24
N SER A 54 8.23 -11.65 -4.41
CA SER A 54 9.09 -10.50 -4.69
C SER A 54 10.56 -10.87 -4.64
N GLY A 55 11.33 -10.30 -5.54
CA GLY A 55 12.78 -10.40 -5.59
C GLY A 55 13.38 -9.00 -5.62
N TYR A 56 14.30 -8.70 -4.72
CA TYR A 56 15.03 -7.43 -4.66
C TYR A 56 16.51 -7.69 -4.84
N PHE A 57 17.18 -6.77 -5.54
CA PHE A 57 18.64 -6.75 -5.62
C PHE A 57 19.18 -5.34 -5.35
N GLU A 58 20.38 -5.30 -4.81
CA GLU A 58 21.20 -4.11 -4.67
C GLU A 58 22.66 -4.49 -4.97
N GLN A 59 23.27 -3.76 -5.87
CA GLN A 59 24.63 -4.04 -6.36
C GLN A 59 25.43 -2.74 -6.46
N GLN A 60 26.50 -2.62 -5.72
CA GLN A 60 27.48 -1.56 -5.93
C GLN A 60 28.20 -1.79 -7.26
N LEU A 61 28.07 -0.85 -8.19
CA LEU A 61 28.71 -0.93 -9.50
C LEU A 61 30.10 -0.29 -9.48
N ILE A 62 30.22 0.88 -8.86
CA ILE A 62 31.45 1.62 -8.61
C ILE A 62 31.33 2.32 -7.25
N ASP A 63 32.38 2.93 -6.74
CA ASP A 63 32.45 3.50 -5.38
C ASP A 63 31.31 4.46 -5.01
N ASN A 64 30.75 5.15 -6.00
CA ASN A 64 29.71 6.15 -5.80
C ASN A 64 28.39 5.83 -6.52
N VAL A 65 28.22 4.65 -7.12
CA VAL A 65 26.99 4.25 -7.81
C VAL A 65 26.59 2.86 -7.38
N THR A 66 25.39 2.74 -6.85
CA THR A 66 24.72 1.49 -6.51
C THR A 66 23.49 1.33 -7.39
N ALA A 67 23.34 0.19 -8.07
CA ALA A 67 22.11 -0.18 -8.78
C ALA A 67 21.20 -0.95 -7.84
N HIS A 68 19.90 -0.72 -7.94
CA HIS A 68 18.90 -1.49 -7.21
C HIS A 68 17.67 -1.75 -8.08
N GLY A 69 16.89 -2.75 -7.70
CA GLY A 69 15.62 -3.01 -8.36
C GLY A 69 14.83 -4.10 -7.66
N GLU A 70 13.54 -4.12 -7.94
CA GLU A 70 12.61 -5.10 -7.41
C GLU A 70 11.76 -5.66 -8.54
N PHE A 71 11.43 -6.94 -8.44
CA PHE A 71 10.43 -7.60 -9.27
C PHE A 71 9.36 -8.21 -8.37
N VAL A 72 8.09 -8.04 -8.75
CA VAL A 72 6.92 -8.56 -8.03
C VAL A 72 6.01 -9.32 -8.98
N TYR A 73 5.58 -10.49 -8.54
CA TYR A 73 4.55 -11.30 -9.19
C TYR A 73 3.44 -11.59 -8.20
N ASP A 74 2.21 -11.20 -8.52
CA ASP A 74 1.02 -11.51 -7.72
C ASP A 74 0.11 -12.47 -8.47
N ALA A 75 -0.31 -13.53 -7.79
CA ALA A 75 -1.39 -14.40 -8.21
C ALA A 75 -2.63 -14.12 -7.35
N ILE A 76 -3.63 -13.51 -7.96
CA ILE A 76 -4.84 -13.03 -7.29
C ILE A 76 -5.99 -13.98 -7.62
N SER A 77 -6.70 -14.46 -6.60
CA SER A 77 -7.90 -15.29 -6.79
C SER A 77 -8.89 -15.09 -5.66
N GLY A 78 -10.17 -15.41 -5.90
CA GLY A 78 -11.18 -15.36 -4.86
C GLY A 78 -12.47 -14.67 -5.28
N ALA A 79 -13.10 -13.96 -4.35
CA ALA A 79 -14.33 -13.22 -4.59
C ALA A 79 -14.40 -11.94 -3.77
N THR A 80 -14.94 -10.89 -4.35
CA THR A 80 -15.00 -9.55 -3.77
C THR A 80 -16.44 -9.04 -3.73
N PRO A 81 -16.82 -8.17 -2.76
CA PRO A 81 -18.13 -7.53 -2.74
C PRO A 81 -18.39 -6.73 -4.01
N THR A 82 -19.59 -6.85 -4.56
CA THR A 82 -20.00 -6.10 -5.77
C THR A 82 -20.35 -4.65 -5.51
N GLY A 83 -20.56 -4.26 -4.24
CA GLY A 83 -21.16 -2.99 -3.85
C GLY A 83 -22.68 -3.05 -3.66
N ALA A 84 -23.33 -4.16 -4.08
CA ALA A 84 -24.74 -4.37 -3.79
C ALA A 84 -24.96 -4.68 -2.29
N PRO A 85 -26.09 -4.22 -1.70
CA PRO A 85 -26.43 -4.50 -0.30
C PRO A 85 -26.69 -6.01 -0.07
N PRO A 86 -26.70 -6.43 1.21
CA PRO A 86 -27.05 -7.79 1.58
C PRO A 86 -28.45 -8.18 1.11
N VAL A 87 -28.60 -9.40 0.59
CA VAL A 87 -29.90 -9.91 0.16
C VAL A 87 -30.56 -10.72 1.28
N GLY A 88 -31.79 -10.32 1.66
CA GLY A 88 -32.59 -11.00 2.69
C GLY A 88 -32.09 -10.75 4.12
N PRO A 89 -32.46 -11.62 5.09
CA PRO A 89 -32.12 -11.43 6.50
C PRO A 89 -30.65 -11.73 6.84
N SER A 90 -29.89 -12.28 5.87
CA SER A 90 -28.46 -12.53 6.06
C SER A 90 -27.68 -11.22 5.81
N ASN A 91 -26.83 -10.81 6.74
CA ASN A 91 -25.94 -9.68 6.53
C ASN A 91 -24.77 -9.99 5.55
N LYS A 92 -24.98 -10.90 4.59
CA LYS A 92 -23.98 -11.32 3.61
C LYS A 92 -24.18 -10.57 2.31
N VAL A 93 -23.15 -9.85 1.91
CA VAL A 93 -23.14 -9.14 0.63
C VAL A 93 -22.85 -10.07 -0.54
N PRO A 94 -23.41 -9.80 -1.73
CA PRO A 94 -23.06 -10.53 -2.94
C PRO A 94 -21.58 -10.39 -3.29
N LEU A 95 -20.95 -11.51 -3.65
CA LEU A 95 -19.55 -11.56 -4.05
C LEU A 95 -19.45 -11.94 -5.53
N THR A 96 -18.49 -11.34 -6.23
CA THR A 96 -18.12 -11.71 -7.60
C THR A 96 -16.78 -12.39 -7.60
N LYS A 97 -16.67 -13.53 -8.28
CA LYS A 97 -15.41 -14.27 -8.46
C LYS A 97 -14.45 -13.48 -9.34
N MET A 98 -13.19 -13.60 -9.00
CA MET A 98 -12.10 -12.88 -9.62
C MET A 98 -10.84 -13.72 -9.63
N THR A 99 -10.11 -13.63 -10.73
CA THR A 99 -8.73 -14.11 -10.85
C THR A 99 -7.95 -13.13 -11.70
N ASP A 100 -6.76 -12.76 -11.27
CA ASP A 100 -5.85 -11.93 -12.04
C ASP A 100 -4.40 -12.27 -11.71
N THR A 101 -3.48 -11.77 -12.53
CA THR A 101 -2.04 -11.82 -12.28
C THR A 101 -1.43 -10.46 -12.54
N ARG A 102 -0.57 -10.03 -11.64
CA ARG A 102 0.19 -8.79 -11.78
C ARG A 102 1.68 -9.09 -11.91
N TYR A 103 2.31 -8.41 -12.84
CA TYR A 103 3.76 -8.31 -12.94
C TYR A 103 4.14 -6.85 -12.72
N ALA A 104 5.03 -6.61 -11.77
CA ALA A 104 5.52 -5.27 -11.51
C ALA A 104 7.03 -5.31 -11.25
N GLY A 105 7.70 -4.20 -11.46
CA GLY A 105 9.11 -4.06 -11.13
C GLY A 105 9.56 -2.62 -11.21
N ASN A 106 10.66 -2.35 -10.54
CA ASN A 106 11.38 -1.09 -10.64
C ASN A 106 12.87 -1.32 -10.81
N ALA A 107 13.56 -0.30 -11.29
CA ALA A 107 15.01 -0.27 -11.34
C ALA A 107 15.50 1.17 -11.20
N GLY A 108 16.57 1.35 -10.44
CA GLY A 108 17.14 2.66 -10.15
C GLY A 108 18.61 2.61 -9.79
N PHE A 109 19.14 3.78 -9.54
CA PHE A 109 20.52 3.97 -9.11
C PHE A 109 20.56 4.92 -7.92
N ASP A 110 21.45 4.65 -6.97
CA ASP A 110 21.88 5.61 -5.95
C ASP A 110 23.22 6.17 -6.36
N ILE A 111 23.29 7.47 -6.65
CA ILE A 111 24.48 8.16 -7.13
C ILE A 111 24.96 9.15 -6.06
N LYS A 112 26.10 8.84 -5.41
CA LYS A 112 26.69 9.70 -4.37
C LYS A 112 27.49 10.83 -4.98
N LEU A 113 27.09 12.06 -4.69
CA LEU A 113 27.72 13.31 -5.16
C LEU A 113 28.06 14.20 -3.95
N GLY A 114 29.14 13.88 -3.24
CA GLY A 114 29.52 14.58 -2.03
C GLY A 114 28.54 14.32 -0.87
N ALA A 115 27.81 15.35 -0.44
CA ALA A 115 26.78 15.23 0.60
C ALA A 115 25.43 14.72 0.07
N ASN A 116 25.23 14.72 -1.24
CA ASN A 116 24.00 14.32 -1.91
C ASN A 116 24.04 12.86 -2.33
N THR A 117 22.89 12.20 -2.26
CA THR A 117 22.64 10.91 -2.92
C THR A 117 21.42 11.08 -3.80
N LEU A 118 21.64 11.14 -5.12
CA LEU A 118 20.58 11.21 -6.13
C LEU A 118 20.11 9.80 -6.49
N SER A 119 18.79 9.58 -6.47
CA SER A 119 18.18 8.28 -6.75
C SER A 119 17.11 8.41 -7.86
N PRO A 120 17.50 8.37 -9.14
CA PRO A 120 16.57 8.18 -10.25
C PRO A 120 16.06 6.74 -10.29
N GLU A 121 14.74 6.56 -10.53
CA GLU A 121 14.11 5.24 -10.64
C GLU A 121 13.03 5.25 -11.73
N VAL A 122 12.85 4.12 -12.37
CA VAL A 122 11.73 3.82 -13.27
C VAL A 122 11.00 2.60 -12.75
N ALA A 123 9.66 2.58 -12.91
CA ALA A 123 8.81 1.48 -12.49
C ALA A 123 7.82 1.12 -13.60
N TYR A 124 7.44 -0.13 -13.67
CA TYR A 124 6.43 -0.66 -14.56
C TYR A 124 5.54 -1.66 -13.83
N SER A 125 4.24 -1.62 -14.07
CA SER A 125 3.29 -2.62 -13.57
C SER A 125 2.23 -2.91 -14.62
N THR A 126 1.86 -4.19 -14.77
CA THR A 126 0.81 -4.61 -15.69
C THR A 126 -0.05 -5.71 -15.07
N GLU A 127 -1.35 -5.56 -15.28
CA GLU A 127 -2.41 -6.52 -14.96
C GLU A 127 -3.26 -6.73 -16.23
N SER A 128 -4.31 -7.53 -16.13
CA SER A 128 -5.17 -7.77 -17.30
C SER A 128 -5.95 -6.55 -17.80
N ASP A 129 -6.12 -5.54 -16.95
CA ASP A 129 -6.95 -4.35 -17.18
C ASP A 129 -6.32 -3.06 -16.63
N TYR A 130 -5.06 -3.12 -16.24
CA TYR A 130 -4.32 -1.99 -15.70
C TYR A 130 -2.86 -2.04 -16.12
N GLU A 131 -2.35 -0.92 -16.58
CA GLU A 131 -0.94 -0.70 -16.89
C GLU A 131 -0.46 0.61 -16.25
N SER A 132 0.75 0.63 -15.71
CA SER A 132 1.36 1.80 -15.08
C SER A 132 2.83 1.91 -15.45
N ILE A 133 3.25 3.12 -15.79
CA ILE A 133 4.67 3.50 -15.94
C ILE A 133 4.94 4.62 -14.93
N GLY A 134 5.94 4.42 -14.09
CA GLY A 134 6.38 5.38 -13.08
C GLY A 134 7.79 5.87 -13.35
N ILE A 135 8.04 7.14 -13.04
CA ILE A 135 9.37 7.73 -12.98
C ILE A 135 9.51 8.47 -11.66
N SER A 136 10.67 8.40 -11.04
CA SER A 136 10.95 9.16 -9.83
C SER A 136 12.39 9.66 -9.77
N LEU A 137 12.57 10.73 -9.01
CA LEU A 137 13.88 11.27 -8.64
C LEU A 137 13.82 11.72 -7.20
N SER A 138 14.76 11.26 -6.38
CA SER A 138 14.95 11.78 -5.04
C SER A 138 16.39 12.18 -4.78
N ASP A 139 16.58 13.09 -3.79
CA ASP A 139 17.89 13.51 -3.29
C ASP A 139 17.88 13.42 -1.76
N ALA A 140 18.84 12.70 -1.20
CA ALA A 140 19.12 12.65 0.22
C ALA A 140 20.38 13.43 0.51
N ILE A 141 20.26 14.54 1.26
CA ILE A 141 21.33 15.48 1.54
C ILE A 141 21.80 15.30 2.99
N GLU A 142 23.01 14.79 3.16
CA GLU A 142 23.65 14.59 4.46
C GLU A 142 24.22 15.92 4.99
N LEU A 143 23.70 16.41 6.08
CA LEU A 143 24.07 17.66 6.74
C LEU A 143 24.59 17.38 8.15
N ASN A 144 25.19 18.41 8.78
CA ASN A 144 25.58 18.36 10.18
C ASN A 144 26.39 17.09 10.53
N GLN A 145 27.45 16.81 9.76
CA GLN A 145 28.31 15.61 9.92
C GLN A 145 27.52 14.30 9.86
N LYS A 146 26.51 14.25 8.99
CA LYS A 146 25.57 13.12 8.78
C LYS A 146 24.56 12.89 9.92
N ASN A 147 24.47 13.82 10.89
CA ASN A 147 23.44 13.73 11.94
C ASN A 147 22.07 14.20 11.46
N THR A 148 22.02 14.94 10.35
CA THR A 148 20.77 15.43 9.74
C THR A 148 20.74 14.99 8.28
N THR A 149 19.66 14.37 7.84
CA THR A 149 19.43 14.06 6.43
C THR A 149 18.17 14.77 5.97
N LEU A 150 18.28 15.64 4.98
CA LEU A 150 17.16 16.25 4.27
C LEU A 150 16.84 15.38 3.06
N ARG A 151 15.55 15.06 2.84
CA ARG A 151 15.07 14.30 1.67
C ARG A 151 14.16 15.15 0.84
N LEU A 152 14.40 15.19 -0.46
CA LEU A 152 13.56 15.80 -1.48
C LEU A 152 13.21 14.73 -2.51
N GLY A 153 11.97 14.69 -2.99
CA GLY A 153 11.58 13.72 -3.99
C GLY A 153 10.42 14.19 -4.84
N ALA A 154 10.41 13.71 -6.07
CA ALA A 154 9.27 13.85 -6.97
C ALA A 154 9.07 12.53 -7.74
N SER A 155 7.82 12.13 -7.92
CA SER A 155 7.46 11.01 -8.78
C SER A 155 6.25 11.33 -9.63
N HIS A 156 6.15 10.65 -10.78
CA HIS A 156 5.00 10.75 -11.67
C HIS A 156 4.68 9.39 -12.26
N ASN A 157 3.40 8.99 -12.20
CA ASN A 157 2.90 7.76 -12.77
C ASN A 157 1.90 8.08 -13.88
N PHE A 158 2.03 7.37 -14.99
CA PHE A 158 1.11 7.31 -16.10
C PHE A 158 0.39 5.97 -16.06
N ASP A 159 -0.91 5.99 -15.79
CA ASP A 159 -1.72 4.79 -15.66
C ASP A 159 -2.76 4.72 -16.79
N SER A 160 -2.93 3.52 -17.32
CA SER A 160 -4.03 3.16 -18.21
C SER A 160 -4.92 2.13 -17.52
N VAL A 161 -6.21 2.43 -17.42
CA VAL A 161 -7.22 1.57 -16.78
C VAL A 161 -8.21 1.14 -17.84
N ASP A 162 -8.46 -0.17 -18.01
CA ASP A 162 -9.47 -0.71 -18.93
C ASP A 162 -10.72 -1.17 -18.18
N PRO A 163 -11.67 -0.26 -17.88
CA PRO A 163 -12.83 -0.59 -17.07
C PRO A 163 -13.82 -1.44 -17.84
N VAL A 164 -14.33 -2.50 -17.22
CA VAL A 164 -15.33 -3.40 -17.83
C VAL A 164 -16.64 -2.70 -18.27
N THR A 165 -16.91 -1.51 -17.70
CA THR A 165 -18.11 -0.70 -17.97
C THR A 165 -17.95 0.26 -19.14
N PHE A 166 -16.76 0.41 -19.68
CA PHE A 166 -16.47 1.31 -20.82
C PHE A 166 -15.81 0.54 -21.96
N SER A 167 -16.00 1.05 -23.18
CA SER A 167 -15.45 0.43 -24.40
C SER A 167 -14.01 0.83 -24.72
N LYS A 168 -13.41 1.72 -23.92
CA LYS A 168 -12.05 2.23 -24.11
C LYS A 168 -11.36 2.39 -22.76
N ALA A 169 -10.07 2.14 -22.76
CA ALA A 169 -9.20 2.45 -21.64
C ALA A 169 -9.29 3.93 -21.22
N LYS A 170 -9.02 4.20 -19.98
CA LYS A 170 -9.07 5.53 -19.34
C LYS A 170 -7.72 5.83 -18.72
N ASP A 171 -7.28 7.06 -18.89
CA ASP A 171 -6.02 7.52 -18.34
C ASP A 171 -6.20 8.05 -16.92
N ARG A 172 -5.17 7.84 -16.12
CA ARG A 172 -4.99 8.43 -14.80
C ARG A 172 -3.53 8.81 -14.63
N GLU A 173 -3.29 9.94 -14.02
CA GLU A 173 -1.95 10.41 -13.64
C GLU A 173 -1.87 10.63 -12.14
N THR A 174 -0.72 10.33 -11.56
CA THR A 174 -0.44 10.58 -10.14
C THR A 174 0.92 11.23 -10.01
N THR A 175 0.99 12.39 -9.33
CA THR A 175 2.23 13.08 -9.02
C THR A 175 2.39 13.17 -7.51
N ASP A 176 3.56 12.79 -6.98
CA ASP A 176 3.93 12.96 -5.59
C ASP A 176 5.13 13.92 -5.46
N LEU A 177 5.06 14.82 -4.49
CA LEU A 177 6.17 15.67 -4.06
C LEU A 177 6.47 15.37 -2.60
N LEU A 178 7.72 15.04 -2.28
CA LEU A 178 8.19 14.65 -0.96
C LEU A 178 9.19 15.69 -0.40
N LEU A 179 8.97 16.06 0.85
CA LEU A 179 9.94 16.76 1.70
C LEU A 179 10.08 16.00 3.02
N GLY A 180 11.28 15.60 3.39
CA GLY A 180 11.54 14.86 4.60
C GLY A 180 12.79 15.31 5.32
N VAL A 181 12.83 15.10 6.64
CA VAL A 181 14.00 15.31 7.46
C VAL A 181 14.15 14.17 8.46
N SER A 182 15.37 13.66 8.60
CA SER A 182 15.76 12.77 9.68
C SER A 182 16.86 13.40 10.50
N GLN A 183 16.72 13.32 11.82
CA GLN A 183 17.68 13.86 12.78
C GLN A 183 18.11 12.76 13.74
N LEU A 184 19.40 12.49 13.80
CA LEU A 184 20.02 11.69 14.85
C LEU A 184 20.10 12.55 16.13
N LEU A 185 19.19 12.35 17.07
CA LEU A 185 19.12 13.09 18.34
C LEU A 185 20.18 12.58 19.32
N SER A 186 20.50 11.29 19.25
CA SER A 186 21.58 10.64 20.00
C SER A 186 22.05 9.40 19.22
N PRO A 187 23.16 8.75 19.61
CA PRO A 187 23.57 7.48 18.97
C PRO A 187 22.51 6.35 19.05
N LYS A 188 21.43 6.54 19.77
CA LYS A 188 20.36 5.58 20.01
C LYS A 188 18.97 6.07 19.65
N THR A 189 18.85 7.31 19.17
CA THR A 189 17.55 7.95 18.95
C THR A 189 17.54 8.65 17.60
N ILE A 190 16.62 8.27 16.74
CA ILE A 190 16.39 8.91 15.43
C ILE A 190 14.95 9.43 15.42
N LEU A 191 14.79 10.70 15.04
CA LEU A 191 13.50 11.32 14.76
C LEU A 191 13.43 11.64 13.27
N SER A 192 12.32 11.27 12.63
CA SER A 192 12.07 11.62 11.22
C SER A 192 10.71 12.28 11.08
N ALA A 193 10.62 13.21 10.14
CA ALA A 193 9.35 13.82 9.72
C ALA A 193 9.34 13.94 8.20
N ASP A 194 8.21 13.54 7.58
CA ASP A 194 8.00 13.56 6.14
C ASP A 194 6.67 14.24 5.83
N PHE A 195 6.66 15.03 4.77
CA PHE A 195 5.47 15.61 4.17
C PHE A 195 5.42 15.17 2.69
N THR A 196 4.28 14.63 2.27
CA THR A 196 4.02 14.30 0.86
C THR A 196 2.76 15.01 0.40
N TYR A 197 2.86 15.72 -0.72
CA TYR A 197 1.72 16.26 -1.43
C TYR A 197 1.48 15.42 -2.67
N ARG A 198 0.28 14.81 -2.76
CA ARG A 198 -0.13 13.94 -3.87
C ARG A 198 -1.22 14.60 -4.69
N MET A 199 -1.07 14.57 -6.01
CA MET A 199 -2.05 15.01 -7.00
C MET A 199 -2.42 13.83 -7.88
N GLU A 200 -3.71 13.51 -7.95
CA GLU A 200 -4.27 12.48 -8.84
C GLU A 200 -5.24 13.14 -9.82
N ASN A 201 -5.17 12.78 -11.09
CA ASN A 201 -6.03 13.30 -12.13
C ASN A 201 -6.43 12.19 -13.12
N GLY A 202 -7.65 12.23 -13.65
CA GLY A 202 -8.13 11.30 -14.66
C GLY A 202 -9.26 10.39 -14.18
N PHE A 203 -9.19 9.11 -14.48
CA PHE A 203 -10.20 8.13 -14.09
C PHE A 203 -9.87 7.57 -12.68
N LEU A 204 -10.54 8.12 -11.65
CA LEU A 204 -10.32 7.75 -10.26
C LEU A 204 -11.40 6.80 -9.69
N SER A 205 -12.44 6.48 -10.48
CA SER A 205 -13.46 5.49 -10.11
C SER A 205 -12.89 4.08 -10.14
N ASP A 206 -13.43 3.20 -9.28
CA ASP A 206 -13.11 1.78 -9.35
C ASP A 206 -13.85 1.16 -10.55
N PRO A 207 -13.15 0.46 -11.47
CA PRO A 207 -13.75 -0.06 -12.71
C PRO A 207 -14.83 -1.11 -12.50
N TYR A 208 -14.97 -1.64 -11.28
CA TYR A 208 -15.86 -2.77 -10.96
C TYR A 208 -16.94 -2.44 -9.93
N ARG A 209 -16.89 -1.25 -9.31
CA ARG A 209 -17.82 -0.89 -8.26
C ARG A 209 -19.11 -0.31 -8.83
N LEU A 210 -20.20 -0.84 -8.30
CA LEU A 210 -21.54 -0.37 -8.56
C LEU A 210 -22.08 0.28 -7.27
N ALA A 211 -22.92 1.30 -7.45
CA ALA A 211 -23.70 1.90 -6.38
C ALA A 211 -25.19 1.68 -6.66
N GLU A 212 -25.94 1.19 -5.67
CA GLU A 212 -27.37 0.93 -5.79
C GLU A 212 -28.19 2.16 -5.46
N PHE A 213 -29.23 2.39 -6.27
CA PHE A 213 -30.29 3.37 -6.05
C PHE A 213 -31.55 2.64 -5.63
N ASP A 214 -32.06 2.95 -4.44
CA ASP A 214 -32.94 2.08 -3.67
C ASP A 214 -34.42 2.03 -4.11
N MET A 215 -34.89 2.99 -4.93
CA MET A 215 -36.29 3.02 -5.33
C MET A 215 -36.73 1.77 -6.14
N PHE A 216 -35.83 1.25 -7.02
CA PHE A 216 -36.08 0.06 -7.84
C PHE A 216 -34.90 -0.92 -7.86
N GLY A 217 -33.89 -0.72 -7.02
CA GLY A 217 -32.69 -1.56 -6.95
C GLY A 217 -31.82 -1.47 -8.21
N PHE A 218 -31.82 -0.34 -8.92
CA PHE A 218 -30.91 -0.13 -10.03
C PHE A 218 -29.52 0.15 -9.54
N ALA A 219 -28.52 -0.50 -10.16
CA ALA A 219 -27.12 -0.31 -9.83
C ALA A 219 -26.38 0.39 -10.99
N TYR A 220 -25.63 1.40 -10.68
CA TYR A 220 -24.85 2.20 -11.64
C TYR A 220 -23.35 2.11 -11.30
N PRO A 221 -22.46 2.14 -12.33
CA PRO A 221 -21.03 2.31 -12.09
C PRO A 221 -20.79 3.57 -11.25
N GLU A 222 -19.93 3.46 -10.25
CA GLU A 222 -19.60 4.61 -9.41
C GLU A 222 -19.00 5.77 -10.22
N HIS A 223 -19.18 6.97 -9.73
CA HIS A 223 -18.65 8.18 -10.35
C HIS A 223 -17.98 9.06 -9.30
N ARG A 224 -16.64 8.97 -9.20
CA ARG A 224 -15.82 9.79 -8.30
C ARG A 224 -15.39 11.08 -9.00
N PRO A 225 -15.04 12.15 -8.24
CA PRO A 225 -14.33 13.29 -8.80
C PRO A 225 -13.09 12.84 -9.56
N ARG A 226 -12.78 13.53 -10.66
CA ARG A 226 -11.64 13.21 -11.54
C ARG A 226 -10.30 13.74 -11.02
N THR A 227 -10.32 14.54 -9.96
CA THR A 227 -9.13 15.07 -9.31
C THR A 227 -9.19 14.73 -7.83
N ARG A 228 -8.04 14.42 -7.26
CA ARG A 228 -7.85 14.23 -5.82
C ARG A 228 -6.50 14.76 -5.42
N GLU A 229 -6.47 15.64 -4.44
CA GLU A 229 -5.26 16.15 -3.84
C GLU A 229 -5.20 15.65 -2.40
N SER A 230 -4.01 15.24 -1.94
CA SER A 230 -3.84 14.69 -0.60
C SER A 230 -2.58 15.29 0.06
N GLU A 231 -2.76 15.74 1.29
CA GLU A 231 -1.68 16.16 2.18
C GLU A 231 -1.41 15.03 3.16
N ILE A 232 -0.17 14.55 3.19
CA ILE A 232 0.25 13.42 4.00
C ILE A 232 1.43 13.86 4.85
N PHE A 233 1.26 13.78 6.16
CA PHE A 233 2.31 14.08 7.14
C PHE A 233 2.60 12.86 7.98
N GLN A 234 3.88 12.50 8.13
CA GLN A 234 4.32 11.38 8.96
C GLN A 234 5.46 11.80 9.87
N VAL A 235 5.40 11.35 11.12
CA VAL A 235 6.50 11.45 12.10
C VAL A 235 6.83 10.06 12.59
N SER A 236 8.10 9.73 12.71
CA SER A 236 8.58 8.47 13.31
C SER A 236 9.73 8.72 14.30
N LEU A 237 9.74 7.92 15.35
CA LEU A 237 10.76 7.91 16.38
C LEU A 237 11.26 6.47 16.55
N THR A 238 12.58 6.29 16.37
CA THR A 238 13.26 5.03 16.66
C THR A 238 14.17 5.22 17.87
N GLN A 239 14.02 4.35 18.88
CA GLN A 239 14.81 4.38 20.11
C GLN A 239 15.41 3.00 20.42
N PHE A 240 16.73 2.92 20.49
CA PHE A 240 17.42 1.72 21.01
C PHE A 240 17.48 1.72 22.53
N ILE A 241 17.06 0.62 23.14
CA ILE A 241 16.97 0.41 24.61
C ILE A 241 18.06 -0.55 25.03
N THR A 242 19.21 -0.02 25.38
CA THR A 242 20.43 -0.81 25.70
C THR A 242 20.22 -1.90 26.75
N PRO A 243 19.53 -1.68 27.90
CA PRO A 243 19.37 -2.73 28.90
C PRO A 243 18.57 -3.95 28.43
N LEU A 244 17.75 -3.76 27.39
CA LEU A 244 16.88 -4.82 26.84
C LEU A 244 17.46 -5.42 25.57
N ASP A 245 18.53 -4.87 25.02
CA ASP A 245 19.05 -5.19 23.68
C ASP A 245 17.91 -5.21 22.65
N ALA A 246 17.13 -4.13 22.65
CA ALA A 246 15.93 -4.00 21.84
C ALA A 246 15.81 -2.58 21.27
N SER A 247 15.07 -2.43 20.18
CA SER A 247 14.62 -1.12 19.72
C SER A 247 13.11 -1.05 19.59
N ILE A 248 12.57 0.15 19.78
CA ILE A 248 11.18 0.48 19.56
C ILE A 248 11.13 1.52 18.45
N GLU A 249 10.24 1.31 17.48
CA GLU A 249 9.92 2.28 16.44
C GLU A 249 8.44 2.60 16.51
N GLY A 250 8.11 3.87 16.76
CA GLY A 250 6.74 4.37 16.74
C GLY A 250 6.57 5.37 15.61
N SER A 251 5.47 5.28 14.85
CA SER A 251 5.14 6.26 13.84
C SER A 251 3.68 6.69 13.90
N TYR A 252 3.44 7.93 13.54
CA TYR A 252 2.11 8.51 13.34
C TYR A 252 2.04 9.14 11.96
N ARG A 253 0.99 8.80 11.19
CA ARG A 253 0.70 9.38 9.88
C ARG A 253 -0.69 9.99 9.89
N PHE A 254 -0.75 11.24 9.47
CA PHE A 254 -1.97 12.00 9.18
C PHE A 254 -2.12 12.14 7.67
N GLN A 255 -3.34 12.04 7.17
CA GLN A 255 -3.66 12.35 5.78
C GLN A 255 -5.01 13.06 5.73
N HIS A 256 -5.08 14.09 4.89
CA HIS A 256 -6.32 14.74 4.49
C HIS A 256 -6.36 14.91 2.98
N ASP A 257 -7.55 14.83 2.38
CA ASP A 257 -7.69 14.95 0.93
C ASP A 257 -8.98 15.66 0.49
N THR A 258 -9.06 15.99 -0.79
CA THR A 258 -10.20 16.69 -1.40
C THR A 258 -11.47 15.82 -1.57
N TYR A 259 -11.43 14.57 -1.17
CA TYR A 259 -12.61 13.71 -0.98
C TYR A 259 -13.23 13.88 0.40
N ASP A 260 -12.70 14.81 1.22
CA ASP A 260 -13.01 15.05 2.62
C ASP A 260 -12.63 13.87 3.55
N ILE A 261 -11.78 12.96 3.08
CA ILE A 261 -11.25 11.90 3.92
C ILE A 261 -10.12 12.44 4.77
N THR A 262 -10.28 12.32 6.09
CA THR A 262 -9.21 12.52 7.06
C THR A 262 -8.86 11.17 7.67
N SER A 263 -7.58 10.82 7.69
CA SER A 263 -7.14 9.55 8.26
C SER A 263 -5.95 9.67 9.20
N HIS A 264 -5.90 8.75 10.14
CA HIS A 264 -4.87 8.63 11.17
C HIS A 264 -4.33 7.20 11.16
N THR A 265 -3.00 7.05 11.13
CA THR A 265 -2.35 5.75 11.27
C THR A 265 -1.34 5.82 12.41
N PHE A 266 -1.41 4.87 13.32
CA PHE A 266 -0.40 4.64 14.35
C PHE A 266 0.25 3.28 14.09
N THR A 267 1.58 3.22 14.06
CA THR A 267 2.32 1.96 13.91
C THR A 267 3.35 1.87 15.01
N LEU A 268 3.48 0.68 15.58
CA LEU A 268 4.45 0.38 16.62
C LEU A 268 5.15 -0.94 16.28
N TRP A 269 6.47 -0.90 16.18
CA TRP A 269 7.34 -2.04 16.07
C TRP A 269 8.20 -2.17 17.32
N TRP A 270 8.37 -3.38 17.79
CA TRP A 270 9.36 -3.73 18.79
C TRP A 270 10.32 -4.74 18.17
N HIS A 271 11.61 -4.48 18.23
CA HIS A 271 12.66 -5.36 17.70
C HIS A 271 13.47 -5.90 18.88
N GLN A 272 13.26 -7.14 19.24
CA GLN A 272 13.93 -7.81 20.37
C GLN A 272 15.02 -8.73 19.86
N HIS A 273 16.26 -8.45 20.21
CA HIS A 273 17.34 -9.43 20.05
C HIS A 273 17.19 -10.55 21.09
N ALA A 274 17.08 -11.79 20.62
CA ALA A 274 17.07 -13.00 21.43
C ALA A 274 18.37 -13.78 21.18
N GLY A 275 19.44 -13.32 21.80
CA GLY A 275 20.80 -13.80 21.54
C GLY A 275 21.38 -13.25 20.24
N LYS A 276 22.31 -13.99 19.63
CA LYS A 276 23.08 -13.49 18.45
C LYS A 276 22.40 -13.75 17.12
N HIS A 277 21.45 -14.67 17.08
CA HIS A 277 20.92 -15.21 15.83
C HIS A 277 19.43 -14.94 15.59
N LEU A 278 18.69 -14.58 16.62
CA LEU A 278 17.24 -14.41 16.51
C LEU A 278 16.83 -12.98 16.86
N ILE A 279 16.00 -12.38 16.01
CA ILE A 279 15.29 -11.13 16.28
C ILE A 279 13.80 -11.43 16.20
N ILE A 280 13.04 -11.02 17.21
CA ILE A 280 11.58 -11.17 17.27
C ILE A 280 10.97 -9.78 17.22
N GLU A 281 10.04 -9.59 16.29
CA GLU A 281 9.55 -8.28 15.88
C GLU A 281 8.01 -8.23 15.91
N PRO A 282 7.36 -8.07 17.08
CA PRO A 282 5.95 -7.80 17.14
C PRO A 282 5.61 -6.45 16.54
N LEU A 283 4.49 -6.42 15.78
CA LEU A 283 3.90 -5.26 15.13
C LEU A 283 2.49 -5.03 15.66
N PHE A 284 2.17 -3.75 15.86
CA PHE A 284 0.81 -3.27 16.02
C PHE A 284 0.59 -2.07 15.12
N ARG A 285 -0.49 -2.07 14.32
CA ARG A 285 -0.91 -0.92 13.51
C ARG A 285 -2.41 -0.69 13.68
N TYR A 286 -2.75 0.55 13.95
CA TYR A 286 -4.12 1.07 13.97
C TYR A 286 -4.29 2.10 12.88
N TYR A 287 -5.36 2.00 12.11
CA TYR A 287 -5.77 2.95 11.10
C TYR A 287 -7.22 3.34 11.31
N GLN A 288 -7.56 4.61 11.14
CA GLN A 288 -8.95 5.12 11.13
C GLN A 288 -9.08 6.21 10.08
N GLN A 289 -10.24 6.26 9.43
CA GLN A 289 -10.59 7.33 8.49
C GLN A 289 -12.06 7.76 8.65
N THR A 290 -12.35 9.01 8.20
CA THR A 290 -13.69 9.50 7.93
C THR A 290 -14.18 9.00 6.57
N ALA A 291 -15.49 9.10 6.29
CA ALA A 291 -16.03 8.79 4.98
C ALA A 291 -15.74 9.89 3.95
N ALA A 292 -15.65 9.52 2.66
CA ALA A 292 -15.67 10.48 1.59
C ALA A 292 -17.03 11.21 1.51
N SER A 293 -17.03 12.49 1.14
CA SER A 293 -18.25 13.33 1.09
C SER A 293 -19.32 12.79 0.12
N PHE A 294 -18.94 12.05 -0.88
CA PHE A 294 -19.82 11.43 -1.88
C PHE A 294 -20.08 9.92 -1.63
N TYR A 295 -19.65 9.40 -0.50
CA TYR A 295 -19.89 8.00 -0.12
C TYR A 295 -21.28 7.83 0.52
N ALA A 296 -21.98 6.76 0.11
CA ALA A 296 -23.11 6.20 0.84
C ALA A 296 -23.23 4.69 0.57
N ALA A 297 -23.75 3.93 1.54
CA ALA A 297 -23.98 2.49 1.38
C ALA A 297 -25.07 2.19 0.32
N SER A 298 -26.04 3.10 0.15
CA SER A 298 -27.05 3.14 -0.92
C SER A 298 -27.47 4.58 -1.17
N PHE A 299 -28.10 4.84 -2.31
CA PHE A 299 -28.53 6.18 -2.73
C PHE A 299 -30.04 6.24 -2.93
N PRO A 300 -30.71 7.34 -2.56
CA PRO A 300 -32.14 7.48 -2.79
C PRO A 300 -32.44 7.69 -4.27
N GLY A 301 -33.65 7.29 -4.71
CA GLY A 301 -34.17 7.55 -6.03
C GLY A 301 -33.96 6.41 -7.04
N ILE A 302 -34.09 6.73 -8.33
CA ILE A 302 -34.02 5.75 -9.43
C ILE A 302 -32.66 5.72 -10.14
N GLY A 303 -31.81 6.70 -9.87
CA GLY A 303 -30.50 6.84 -10.48
C GLY A 303 -29.84 8.16 -10.10
N PRO A 304 -28.57 8.36 -10.53
CA PRO A 304 -27.81 9.57 -10.20
C PRO A 304 -28.32 10.79 -10.97
N ASP A 305 -28.26 11.95 -10.33
CA ASP A 305 -28.43 13.23 -10.99
C ASP A 305 -27.27 13.53 -11.96
N THR A 306 -27.52 14.39 -12.95
CA THR A 306 -26.49 14.79 -13.91
C THR A 306 -25.29 15.44 -13.20
N GLY A 307 -24.11 14.85 -13.36
CA GLY A 307 -22.87 15.34 -12.75
C GLY A 307 -22.68 14.99 -11.29
N GLN A 308 -23.59 14.23 -10.67
CA GLN A 308 -23.44 13.75 -9.29
C GLN A 308 -22.22 12.85 -9.15
N HIS A 309 -21.44 13.07 -8.08
CA HIS A 309 -20.43 12.14 -7.62
C HIS A 309 -21.05 11.22 -6.58
N PHE A 310 -20.77 9.92 -6.71
CA PHE A 310 -21.31 8.90 -5.81
C PHE A 310 -20.43 7.62 -5.82
N SER A 311 -20.35 6.94 -4.68
CA SER A 311 -19.69 5.64 -4.55
C SER A 311 -20.26 4.87 -3.36
N ALA A 312 -20.45 3.56 -3.53
CA ALA A 312 -20.76 2.62 -2.46
C ALA A 312 -19.55 1.72 -2.11
N ASP A 313 -18.35 2.13 -2.50
CA ASP A 313 -17.13 1.41 -2.14
C ASP A 313 -16.85 1.57 -0.64
N TYR A 314 -16.95 0.46 0.12
CA TYR A 314 -16.72 0.43 1.56
C TYR A 314 -15.36 1.00 2.00
N ARG A 315 -14.37 1.02 1.10
CA ARG A 315 -13.04 1.63 1.34
C ARG A 315 -13.09 3.16 1.44
N LEU A 316 -14.18 3.78 1.00
CA LEU A 316 -14.47 5.20 1.14
C LEU A 316 -15.41 5.51 2.31
N SER A 317 -15.87 4.50 3.04
CA SER A 317 -16.70 4.66 4.25
C SER A 317 -15.88 5.15 5.45
N GLU A 318 -16.56 5.46 6.52
CA GLU A 318 -15.94 5.65 7.83
C GLU A 318 -15.64 4.27 8.45
N PHE A 319 -14.37 3.99 8.75
CA PHE A 319 -13.95 2.73 9.34
C PHE A 319 -12.63 2.85 10.10
N TYR A 320 -12.31 1.81 10.89
CA TYR A 320 -10.97 1.58 11.40
C TYR A 320 -10.45 0.20 10.98
N SER A 321 -9.13 0.02 11.03
CA SER A 321 -8.52 -1.30 10.87
C SER A 321 -7.40 -1.52 11.87
N LEU A 322 -7.20 -2.79 12.21
CA LEU A 322 -6.12 -3.28 13.06
C LEU A 322 -5.25 -4.26 12.26
N ASP A 323 -3.95 -4.12 12.38
CA ASP A 323 -2.98 -5.10 11.91
C ASP A 323 -2.07 -5.46 13.08
N MET A 324 -2.10 -6.71 13.48
CA MET A 324 -1.29 -7.24 14.58
C MET A 324 -0.53 -8.46 14.10
N GLY A 325 0.76 -8.47 14.36
CA GLY A 325 1.59 -9.57 13.90
C GLY A 325 2.88 -9.73 14.65
N VAL A 326 3.61 -10.76 14.25
CA VAL A 326 4.96 -11.01 14.70
C VAL A 326 5.79 -11.50 13.54
N GLN A 327 6.99 -10.96 13.40
CA GLN A 327 8.02 -11.43 12.49
C GLN A 327 9.19 -11.99 13.30
N ALA A 328 9.84 -13.02 12.79
CA ALA A 328 11.07 -13.55 13.31
C ALA A 328 12.13 -13.54 12.22
N THR A 329 13.29 -12.98 12.55
CA THR A 329 14.46 -12.93 11.67
C THR A 329 15.55 -13.81 12.28
N VAL A 330 16.03 -14.81 11.52
CA VAL A 330 17.10 -15.72 11.94
C VAL A 330 18.37 -15.41 11.13
N ASN A 331 19.39 -14.90 11.80
CA ASN A 331 20.73 -14.70 11.22
C ASN A 331 21.50 -16.03 11.26
N VAL A 332 21.66 -16.69 10.12
CA VAL A 332 22.44 -17.95 10.04
C VAL A 332 23.93 -17.65 10.16
N ASN A 333 24.36 -16.61 9.45
CA ASN A 333 25.73 -16.06 9.48
C ASN A 333 25.67 -14.59 9.01
N ASP A 334 26.81 -13.98 8.77
CA ASP A 334 26.92 -12.58 8.35
C ASP A 334 26.38 -12.35 6.93
N HIS A 335 26.16 -13.40 6.14
CA HIS A 335 25.73 -13.32 4.74
C HIS A 335 24.29 -13.79 4.50
N VAL A 336 23.68 -14.57 5.42
CA VAL A 336 22.38 -15.19 5.16
C VAL A 336 21.43 -15.00 6.33
N ARG A 337 20.22 -14.50 6.04
CA ARG A 337 19.10 -14.38 6.97
C ARG A 337 17.86 -15.03 6.41
N PHE A 338 17.08 -15.63 7.30
CA PHE A 338 15.72 -16.06 7.02
C PHE A 338 14.74 -15.19 7.79
N VAL A 339 13.63 -14.84 7.14
CA VAL A 339 12.55 -14.05 7.73
C VAL A 339 11.26 -14.85 7.62
N ALA A 340 10.47 -14.91 8.68
CA ALA A 340 9.13 -15.48 8.68
C ALA A 340 8.21 -14.62 9.53
N GLY A 341 6.99 -14.39 9.07
CA GLY A 341 6.02 -13.53 9.76
C GLY A 341 4.60 -14.05 9.64
N TYR A 342 3.79 -13.66 10.61
CA TYR A 342 2.35 -13.83 10.60
C TYR A 342 1.68 -12.57 11.11
N HIS A 343 0.66 -12.09 10.37
CA HIS A 343 -0.14 -10.94 10.71
C HIS A 343 -1.63 -11.28 10.63
N ARG A 344 -2.42 -10.66 11.49
CA ARG A 344 -3.87 -10.65 11.46
C ARG A 344 -4.34 -9.23 11.16
N TYR A 345 -5.02 -9.07 10.02
CA TYR A 345 -5.65 -7.82 9.63
C TYR A 345 -7.16 -7.88 9.83
N GLU A 346 -7.74 -6.87 10.43
CA GLU A 346 -9.18 -6.74 10.66
C GLU A 346 -9.65 -5.33 10.31
N MET A 347 -10.76 -5.21 9.59
CA MET A 347 -11.37 -3.95 9.22
C MET A 347 -12.80 -3.88 9.73
N HIS A 348 -13.21 -2.74 10.30
CA HIS A 348 -14.50 -2.56 10.94
C HIS A 348 -15.10 -1.20 10.56
N GLY A 349 -16.34 -1.20 10.06
CA GLY A 349 -17.10 0.03 9.78
C GLY A 349 -17.53 0.75 11.04
N LEU A 350 -17.62 2.08 10.96
CA LEU A 350 -18.05 2.96 12.04
C LEU A 350 -19.37 3.69 11.73
N ASP A 351 -19.79 3.71 10.45
CA ASP A 351 -20.97 4.45 10.00
C ASP A 351 -22.33 3.80 10.35
N ASN A 352 -22.33 2.55 10.83
CA ASN A 352 -23.51 1.73 11.11
C ASN A 352 -24.51 1.57 9.94
N LYS A 353 -24.08 1.88 8.71
CA LYS A 353 -24.89 1.82 7.49
C LYS A 353 -24.30 0.81 6.51
N THR A 354 -22.98 0.77 6.41
CA THR A 354 -22.26 -0.20 5.58
C THR A 354 -22.31 -1.58 6.22
N ALA A 355 -22.72 -2.59 5.46
CA ALA A 355 -22.83 -3.94 5.98
C ALA A 355 -21.49 -4.45 6.51
N SER A 356 -21.45 -5.02 7.70
CA SER A 356 -20.21 -5.49 8.34
C SER A 356 -19.49 -6.56 7.51
N SER A 357 -20.22 -7.33 6.70
CA SER A 357 -19.65 -8.32 5.78
C SER A 357 -18.92 -7.73 4.57
N MET A 358 -18.98 -6.39 4.36
CA MET A 358 -18.15 -5.72 3.36
C MET A 358 -16.68 -5.68 3.80
N TYR A 359 -16.43 -5.57 5.10
CA TYR A 359 -15.11 -5.36 5.66
C TYR A 359 -14.34 -6.68 5.77
N PRO A 360 -13.10 -6.75 5.24
CA PRO A 360 -12.31 -7.97 5.30
C PRO A 360 -11.68 -8.19 6.67
N THR A 361 -11.54 -9.47 6.99
CA THR A 361 -10.59 -9.99 7.97
C THR A 361 -9.65 -10.92 7.22
N ALA A 362 -8.33 -10.75 7.38
CA ALA A 362 -7.35 -11.51 6.63
C ALA A 362 -6.22 -12.03 7.52
N ASN A 363 -5.64 -13.14 7.08
CA ASN A 363 -4.41 -13.70 7.61
C ASN A 363 -3.30 -13.48 6.57
N ILE A 364 -2.14 -13.02 7.03
CA ILE A 364 -0.99 -12.72 6.19
C ILE A 364 0.18 -13.56 6.71
N VAL A 365 0.80 -14.34 5.84
CA VAL A 365 1.98 -15.15 6.15
C VAL A 365 3.10 -14.73 5.24
N THR A 366 4.27 -14.44 5.79
CA THR A 366 5.45 -14.08 5.02
C THR A 366 6.59 -15.06 5.28
N ALA A 367 7.37 -15.34 4.25
CA ALA A 367 8.63 -16.08 4.36
C ALA A 367 9.65 -15.50 3.37
N GLY A 368 10.89 -15.32 3.80
CA GLY A 368 11.91 -14.73 2.94
C GLY A 368 13.32 -15.16 3.28
N ILE A 369 14.21 -14.92 2.35
CA ILE A 369 15.66 -15.10 2.49
C ILE A 369 16.36 -13.83 2.02
N GLN A 370 17.36 -13.40 2.75
CA GLN A 370 18.23 -12.27 2.44
C GLN A 370 19.68 -12.77 2.37
N ILE A 371 20.43 -12.34 1.34
CA ILE A 371 21.79 -12.76 1.08
C ILE A 371 22.67 -11.53 0.81
N TRP A 372 23.76 -11.40 1.54
CA TRP A 372 24.79 -10.36 1.37
C TRP A 372 26.09 -11.01 0.84
N PHE A 373 26.81 -10.33 -0.10
CA PHE A 373 28.03 -10.85 -0.70
C PHE A 373 28.98 -9.74 -1.18
#